data_77c9b96b27f45a9ec341cd7983b5a5fe
#
_entry.id   77c9b96b27f45a9ec341cd7983b5a5fe
#
_cell.length_a   1.000
_cell.length_b   1.000
_cell.length_c   1.000
_cell.angle_alpha   90.00
_cell.angle_beta   90.00
_cell.angle_gamma   90.00
#
_symmetry.space_group_name_H-M   'P 1'
#
loop_
_entity.id
_entity.type
_entity.pdbx_description
1 polymer ?
#
loop_
_entity_poly.entity_id
_entity_poly.type
_entity_poly.pdbx_seq_one_letter_code
_entity_poly.pdbx_strand_id
1 'polypeptide(L)'
;VKKTGNLLFESLIYYKACREMEELCRLYNYGIPDIYRVRSENIKKNINKLMDEESGMFWAADMDCKQIDIWGSAYAVNVGITTIDQSKRISEYLISSADQIVMKGQIRHLPGSDSTWNNLFISCPAGTYQNGAYWATPLAWVVPVIALQDLPLAKKILRDAIKDFQENGINECINTDYIKIPNYVASATNVYFLTR
;
A
#
# COMPACT_ATOMS: atom_id res chain seq x y z
N VAL A 1 6.62 4.31 12.59
CA VAL A 1 6.68 5.68 12.06
C VAL A 1 5.79 6.58 12.89
N LYS A 2 6.27 7.75 13.26
CA LYS A 2 5.48 8.77 13.93
C LYS A 2 4.79 9.63 12.87
N LYS A 3 3.47 9.64 12.89
CA LYS A 3 2.62 10.39 11.96
C LYS A 3 1.55 11.13 12.75
N THR A 4 1.28 12.37 12.42
CA THR A 4 0.18 13.16 13.00
C THR A 4 -0.64 13.86 11.93
N GLY A 5 -1.84 14.28 12.29
CA GLY A 5 -2.82 14.87 11.36
C GLY A 5 -3.73 13.82 10.73
N ASN A 6 -4.12 14.05 9.49
CA ASN A 6 -4.85 13.06 8.70
C ASN A 6 -3.86 12.02 8.15
N LEU A 7 -4.10 10.77 8.45
CA LEU A 7 -3.24 9.65 8.07
C LEU A 7 -3.85 8.94 6.85
N LEU A 8 -3.03 8.68 5.84
CA LEU A 8 -3.52 8.07 4.60
C LEU A 8 -4.05 6.65 4.82
N PHE A 9 -3.18 5.74 5.24
CA PHE A 9 -3.49 4.31 5.27
C PHE A 9 -4.64 4.00 6.25
N GLU A 10 -4.63 4.61 7.41
CA GLU A 10 -5.67 4.49 8.43
C GLU A 10 -7.03 5.02 7.92
N SER A 11 -7.01 6.16 7.20
CA SER A 11 -8.21 6.71 6.57
C SER A 11 -8.79 5.78 5.50
N LEU A 12 -7.93 5.14 4.71
CA LEU A 12 -8.35 4.19 3.67
C LEU A 12 -8.95 2.91 4.25
N ILE A 13 -8.34 2.36 5.30
CA ILE A 13 -8.90 1.21 6.02
C ILE A 13 -10.28 1.57 6.60
N TYR A 14 -10.40 2.74 7.22
CA TYR A 14 -11.66 3.19 7.78
C TYR A 14 -12.72 3.46 6.71
N TYR A 15 -12.32 4.03 5.56
CA TYR A 15 -13.19 4.18 4.39
C TYR A 15 -13.76 2.83 3.94
N LYS A 16 -12.89 1.83 3.73
CA LYS A 16 -13.29 0.48 3.33
C LYS A 16 -14.23 -0.15 4.37
N ALA A 17 -13.87 -0.09 5.64
CA ALA A 17 -14.69 -0.62 6.73
C ALA A 17 -16.09 0.04 6.77
N CYS A 18 -16.18 1.35 6.58
CA CYS A 18 -17.46 2.04 6.50
C CYS A 18 -18.31 1.57 5.30
N ARG A 19 -17.70 1.38 4.13
CA ARG A 19 -18.40 0.86 2.95
C ARG A 19 -18.97 -0.54 3.18
N GLU A 20 -18.15 -1.42 3.74
CA GLU A 20 -18.55 -2.80 4.05
C GLU A 20 -19.62 -2.85 5.16
N MET A 21 -19.53 -2.00 6.17
CA MET A 21 -20.54 -1.90 7.22
C MET A 21 -21.88 -1.32 6.70
N GLU A 22 -21.85 -0.35 5.80
CA GLU A 22 -23.05 0.13 5.13
C GLU A 22 -23.75 -1.01 4.39
N GLU A 23 -23.00 -1.78 3.60
CA GLU A 23 -23.52 -2.92 2.85
C GLU A 23 -24.10 -4.01 3.77
N LEU A 24 -23.38 -4.38 4.84
CA LEU A 24 -23.86 -5.35 5.83
C LEU A 24 -25.15 -4.89 6.52
N CYS A 25 -25.23 -3.62 6.91
CA CYS A 25 -26.44 -3.06 7.52
C CYS A 25 -27.64 -3.14 6.57
N ARG A 26 -27.44 -2.88 5.28
CA ARG A 26 -28.49 -3.00 4.25
C ARG A 26 -28.89 -4.44 4.01
N LEU A 27 -27.91 -5.34 3.87
CA LEU A 27 -28.11 -6.76 3.57
C LEU A 27 -28.93 -7.47 4.66
N TYR A 28 -28.61 -7.17 5.92
CA TYR A 28 -29.25 -7.82 7.06
C TYR A 28 -30.39 -6.99 7.68
N ASN A 29 -30.70 -5.83 7.10
CA ASN A 29 -31.69 -4.88 7.63
C ASN A 29 -31.49 -4.57 9.12
N TYR A 30 -30.22 -4.34 9.50
CA TYR A 30 -29.78 -4.11 10.88
C TYR A 30 -28.93 -2.86 11.00
N GLY A 31 -29.13 -2.08 12.06
CA GLY A 31 -28.35 -0.87 12.33
C GLY A 31 -28.79 0.32 11.47
N ILE A 32 -27.90 1.32 11.34
CA ILE A 32 -28.15 2.57 10.62
C ILE A 32 -27.11 2.73 9.51
N PRO A 33 -27.38 2.25 8.29
CA PRO A 33 -26.42 2.28 7.17
C PRO A 33 -25.93 3.70 6.84
N ASP A 34 -26.78 4.71 6.98
CA ASP A 34 -26.45 6.11 6.65
C ASP A 34 -25.28 6.68 7.48
N ILE A 35 -25.07 6.21 8.70
CA ILE A 35 -23.92 6.63 9.51
C ILE A 35 -22.60 6.26 8.80
N TYR A 36 -22.52 5.06 8.28
CA TYR A 36 -21.33 4.56 7.60
C TYR A 36 -21.16 5.19 6.23
N ARG A 37 -22.26 5.39 5.50
CA ARG A 37 -22.24 6.10 4.21
C ARG A 37 -21.70 7.52 4.37
N VAL A 38 -22.22 8.30 5.30
CA VAL A 38 -21.75 9.68 5.54
C VAL A 38 -20.28 9.73 5.92
N ARG A 39 -19.80 8.77 6.74
CA ARG A 39 -18.40 8.70 7.12
C ARG A 39 -17.50 8.41 5.92
N SER A 40 -17.86 7.43 5.09
CA SER A 40 -17.08 7.09 3.89
C SER A 40 -17.06 8.24 2.88
N GLU A 41 -18.19 8.91 2.65
CA GLU A 41 -18.26 10.08 1.78
C GLU A 41 -17.39 11.24 2.27
N ASN A 42 -17.35 11.48 3.58
CA ASN A 42 -16.48 12.51 4.17
C ASN A 42 -15.00 12.19 3.98
N ILE A 43 -14.59 10.94 4.12
CA ILE A 43 -13.21 10.53 3.84
C ILE A 43 -12.90 10.76 2.37
N LYS A 44 -13.76 10.27 1.47
CA LYS A 44 -13.59 10.42 0.02
C LYS A 44 -13.47 11.89 -0.40
N LYS A 45 -14.28 12.76 0.18
CA LYS A 45 -14.25 14.22 -0.08
C LYS A 45 -12.92 14.86 0.34
N ASN A 46 -12.29 14.36 1.40
CA ASN A 46 -11.13 15.01 2.01
C ASN A 46 -9.79 14.33 1.69
N ILE A 47 -9.79 13.11 1.13
CA ILE A 47 -8.55 12.36 0.90
C ILE A 47 -7.55 13.08 -0.02
N ASN A 48 -8.06 13.88 -0.96
CA ASN A 48 -7.23 14.64 -1.89
C ASN A 48 -6.34 15.70 -1.20
N LYS A 49 -6.61 16.05 0.06
CA LYS A 49 -5.71 16.92 0.85
C LYS A 49 -4.37 16.27 1.16
N LEU A 50 -4.29 14.95 1.02
CA LEU A 50 -3.05 14.18 1.17
C LEU A 50 -2.31 13.96 -0.16
N MET A 51 -2.84 14.45 -1.28
CA MET A 51 -2.22 14.24 -2.59
C MET A 51 -1.03 15.19 -2.79
N ASP A 52 0.09 14.62 -3.20
CA ASP A 52 1.20 15.35 -3.77
C ASP A 52 0.95 15.58 -5.26
N GLU A 53 0.69 16.83 -5.62
CA GLU A 53 0.33 17.20 -6.99
C GLU A 53 1.50 17.01 -7.98
N GLU A 54 2.74 17.07 -7.51
CA GLU A 54 3.92 16.88 -8.34
C GLU A 54 4.07 15.42 -8.78
N SER A 55 4.10 14.51 -7.84
CA SER A 55 4.27 13.07 -8.12
C SER A 55 2.98 12.37 -8.52
N GLY A 56 1.82 12.90 -8.12
CA GLY A 56 0.52 12.22 -8.25
C GLY A 56 0.29 11.11 -7.24
N MET A 57 1.17 10.96 -6.27
CA MET A 57 1.06 10.02 -5.17
C MET A 57 0.44 10.69 -3.94
N PHE A 58 0.15 9.90 -2.91
CA PHE A 58 -0.30 10.42 -1.62
C PHE A 58 0.83 10.46 -0.59
N TRP A 59 0.84 11.48 0.24
CA TRP A 59 1.65 11.53 1.45
C TRP A 59 1.10 10.61 2.54
N ALA A 60 1.97 10.07 3.36
CA ALA A 60 1.59 9.21 4.48
C ALA A 60 0.76 9.95 5.55
N ALA A 61 1.02 11.26 5.74
CA ALA A 61 0.26 12.15 6.63
C ALA A 61 0.41 13.61 6.19
N ASP A 62 -0.52 14.48 6.60
CA ASP A 62 -0.54 15.89 6.17
C ASP A 62 0.21 16.87 7.10
N MET A 63 0.59 16.45 8.30
CA MET A 63 1.29 17.35 9.25
C MET A 63 2.79 17.07 9.32
N ASP A 64 3.21 15.96 9.90
CA ASP A 64 4.62 15.70 10.22
C ASP A 64 5.24 14.55 9.41
N CYS A 65 4.53 14.00 8.43
CA CYS A 65 5.02 12.95 7.56
C CYS A 65 4.55 13.14 6.11
N LYS A 66 4.93 14.25 5.50
CA LYS A 66 4.72 14.51 4.07
C LYS A 66 5.76 13.77 3.23
N GLN A 67 5.78 12.45 3.38
CA GLN A 67 6.56 11.53 2.55
C GLN A 67 5.60 10.66 1.75
N ILE A 68 5.96 10.40 0.50
CA ILE A 68 5.20 9.54 -0.40
C ILE A 68 5.03 8.17 0.27
N ASP A 69 3.80 7.69 0.31
CA ASP A 69 3.46 6.34 0.78
C ASP A 69 3.09 5.46 -0.41
N ILE A 70 4.02 4.60 -0.83
CA ILE A 70 3.83 3.68 -1.97
C ILE A 70 2.64 2.75 -1.71
N TRP A 71 2.57 2.17 -0.51
CA TRP A 71 1.51 1.21 -0.18
C TRP A 71 0.16 1.88 -0.05
N GLY A 72 0.12 3.02 0.64
CA GLY A 72 -1.09 3.79 0.82
C GLY A 72 -1.65 4.30 -0.51
N SER A 73 -0.80 4.79 -1.40
CA SER A 73 -1.22 5.25 -2.73
C SER A 73 -1.81 4.12 -3.57
N ALA A 74 -1.15 2.95 -3.60
CA ALA A 74 -1.68 1.80 -4.31
C ALA A 74 -2.98 1.28 -3.67
N TYR A 75 -3.07 1.29 -2.34
CA TYR A 75 -4.28 0.87 -1.63
C TYR A 75 -5.46 1.82 -1.89
N ALA A 76 -5.21 3.12 -2.06
CA ALA A 76 -6.24 4.09 -2.44
C ALA A 76 -6.91 3.73 -3.79
N VAL A 77 -6.11 3.33 -4.77
CA VAL A 77 -6.64 2.81 -6.06
C VAL A 77 -7.43 1.53 -5.83
N ASN A 78 -6.89 0.60 -5.05
CA ASN A 78 -7.50 -0.71 -4.81
C ASN A 78 -8.88 -0.61 -4.12
N VAL A 79 -9.07 0.33 -3.19
CA VAL A 79 -10.38 0.54 -2.53
C VAL A 79 -11.34 1.44 -3.33
N GLY A 80 -10.93 1.90 -4.52
CA GLY A 80 -11.77 2.66 -5.44
C GLY A 80 -12.10 4.09 -4.97
N ILE A 81 -11.21 4.71 -4.17
CA ILE A 81 -11.42 6.09 -3.70
C ILE A 81 -10.88 7.14 -4.69
N THR A 82 -9.94 6.75 -5.54
CA THR A 82 -9.28 7.58 -6.55
C THR A 82 -10.14 7.77 -7.80
N THR A 83 -9.88 8.84 -8.53
CA THR A 83 -10.39 9.02 -9.90
C THR A 83 -9.58 8.17 -10.90
N ILE A 84 -10.05 8.05 -12.14
CA ILE A 84 -9.34 7.35 -13.22
C ILE A 84 -7.96 8.00 -13.46
N ASP A 85 -7.91 9.33 -13.53
CA ASP A 85 -6.66 10.07 -13.77
C ASP A 85 -5.67 9.91 -12.60
N GLN A 86 -6.15 9.93 -11.35
CA GLN A 86 -5.30 9.66 -10.20
C GLN A 86 -4.75 8.23 -10.22
N SER A 87 -5.60 7.25 -10.52
CA SER A 87 -5.18 5.85 -10.64
C SER A 87 -4.10 5.67 -11.71
N LYS A 88 -4.26 6.38 -12.84
CA LYS A 88 -3.28 6.38 -13.93
C LYS A 88 -1.94 6.97 -13.49
N ARG A 89 -1.93 8.15 -12.87
CA ARG A 89 -0.71 8.80 -12.36
C ARG A 89 0.00 7.94 -11.31
N ILE A 90 -0.74 7.33 -10.39
CA ILE A 90 -0.19 6.41 -9.40
C ILE A 90 0.45 5.19 -10.09
N SER A 91 -0.21 4.61 -11.08
CA SER A 91 0.35 3.49 -11.85
C SER A 91 1.63 3.89 -12.58
N GLU A 92 1.66 5.05 -13.25
CA GLU A 92 2.85 5.59 -13.93
C GLU A 92 4.03 5.78 -12.96
N TYR A 93 3.76 6.32 -11.77
CA TYR A 93 4.77 6.49 -10.73
C TYR A 93 5.34 5.15 -10.25
N LEU A 94 4.48 4.17 -9.97
CA LEU A 94 4.91 2.83 -9.53
C LEU A 94 5.74 2.11 -10.60
N ILE A 95 5.39 2.26 -11.88
CA ILE A 95 6.14 1.69 -12.99
C ILE A 95 7.52 2.35 -13.12
N SER A 96 7.58 3.68 -13.12
CA SER A 96 8.84 4.42 -13.27
C SER A 96 9.80 4.26 -12.10
N SER A 97 9.28 3.91 -10.92
CA SER A 97 10.06 3.70 -9.69
C SER A 97 10.35 2.22 -9.40
N ALA A 98 9.93 1.29 -10.28
CA ALA A 98 9.94 -0.13 -9.97
C ALA A 98 11.33 -0.69 -9.61
N ASP A 99 12.39 -0.20 -10.26
CA ASP A 99 13.78 -0.58 -9.96
C ASP A 99 14.26 -0.17 -8.56
N GLN A 100 13.62 0.85 -7.96
CA GLN A 100 13.95 1.37 -6.64
C GLN A 100 13.07 0.79 -5.52
N ILE A 101 11.80 0.48 -5.84
CA ILE A 101 10.81 0.05 -4.84
C ILE A 101 10.59 -1.45 -4.80
N VAL A 102 11.13 -2.23 -5.76
CA VAL A 102 10.94 -3.68 -5.86
C VAL A 102 12.27 -4.42 -5.70
N MET A 103 12.31 -5.42 -4.83
CA MET A 103 13.42 -6.36 -4.67
C MET A 103 12.86 -7.77 -4.58
N LYS A 104 13.30 -8.68 -5.47
CA LYS A 104 12.83 -10.07 -5.51
C LYS A 104 11.29 -10.17 -5.51
N GLY A 105 10.63 -9.24 -6.21
CA GLY A 105 9.19 -9.14 -6.25
C GLY A 105 8.53 -8.57 -4.98
N GLN A 106 9.25 -8.28 -3.92
CA GLN A 106 8.72 -7.65 -2.71
C GLN A 106 8.87 -6.13 -2.77
N ILE A 107 8.02 -5.38 -2.08
CA ILE A 107 7.83 -3.93 -2.30
C ILE A 107 8.04 -3.15 -1.00
N ARG A 108 8.79 -2.05 -1.08
CA ARG A 108 9.04 -1.16 0.06
C ARG A 108 8.00 -0.03 0.15
N HIS A 109 7.91 0.59 1.33
CA HIS A 109 6.95 1.68 1.59
C HIS A 109 7.27 2.98 0.87
N LEU A 110 8.57 3.33 0.81
CA LEU A 110 9.05 4.64 0.40
C LEU A 110 9.69 4.58 -0.98
N PRO A 111 9.61 5.66 -1.78
CA PRO A 111 10.32 5.75 -3.04
C PRO A 111 11.82 5.87 -2.82
N GLY A 112 12.61 5.42 -3.80
CA GLY A 112 14.07 5.54 -3.79
C GLY A 112 14.78 4.49 -2.93
N SER A 113 16.00 4.13 -3.34
CA SER A 113 16.81 3.07 -2.72
C SER A 113 17.18 3.39 -1.27
N ASP A 114 17.47 4.64 -0.97
CA ASP A 114 17.97 5.10 0.33
C ASP A 114 16.88 5.78 1.18
N SER A 115 15.63 5.73 0.75
CA SER A 115 14.52 6.37 1.46
C SER A 115 14.23 5.69 2.78
N THR A 116 14.13 6.51 3.82
CA THR A 116 13.70 6.12 5.16
C THR A 116 12.66 7.10 5.68
N TRP A 117 11.88 6.68 6.67
CA TRP A 117 10.95 7.58 7.33
C TRP A 117 11.72 8.65 8.12
N ASN A 118 11.37 9.92 7.94
CA ASN A 118 11.99 11.04 8.66
C ASN A 118 11.72 10.98 10.17
N ASN A 119 10.61 10.40 10.56
CA ASN A 119 10.12 10.40 11.93
C ASN A 119 9.79 8.98 12.39
N LEU A 120 10.63 8.40 13.26
CA LEU A 120 10.42 7.08 13.81
C LEU A 120 9.99 7.18 15.28
N PHE A 121 9.00 6.39 15.67
CA PHE A 121 8.56 6.27 17.06
C PHE A 121 9.55 5.42 17.89
N ILE A 122 10.15 4.41 17.25
CA ILE A 122 11.19 3.56 17.83
C ILE A 122 12.41 3.56 16.93
N SER A 123 13.58 3.30 17.47
CA SER A 123 14.79 3.12 16.67
C SER A 123 14.63 1.92 15.75
N CYS A 124 14.75 2.17 14.47
CA CYS A 124 14.70 1.15 13.41
C CYS A 124 15.76 1.53 12.37
N PRO A 125 16.85 0.77 12.25
CA PRO A 125 17.92 1.08 11.28
C PRO A 125 17.38 1.18 9.86
N ALA A 126 18.00 2.05 9.08
CA ALA A 126 17.68 2.20 7.65
C ALA A 126 17.79 0.83 6.92
N GLY A 127 16.89 0.59 6.00
CA GLY A 127 16.82 -0.67 5.26
C GLY A 127 16.22 -1.85 6.01
N THR A 128 15.82 -1.68 7.27
CA THR A 128 15.22 -2.76 8.06
C THR A 128 13.75 -2.52 8.35
N TYR A 129 13.00 -3.60 8.56
CA TYR A 129 11.58 -3.60 8.94
C TYR A 129 10.77 -2.54 8.18
N GLN A 130 9.96 -1.73 8.88
CA GLN A 130 9.16 -0.68 8.25
C GLN A 130 9.98 0.55 7.81
N ASN A 131 11.28 0.58 8.08
CA ASN A 131 12.17 1.66 7.69
C ASN A 131 13.00 1.32 6.45
N GLY A 132 12.34 0.84 5.41
CA GLY A 132 12.94 0.64 4.09
C GLY A 132 13.21 -0.81 3.69
N ALA A 133 12.80 -1.83 4.47
CA ALA A 133 12.79 -3.21 3.99
C ALA A 133 11.68 -3.43 2.95
N TYR A 134 11.79 -4.51 2.19
CA TYR A 134 10.84 -4.93 1.16
C TYR A 134 9.93 -6.03 1.72
N TRP A 135 8.64 -5.94 1.40
CA TRP A 135 7.58 -6.77 1.94
C TRP A 135 6.74 -7.37 0.82
N ALA A 136 6.24 -8.58 1.02
CA ALA A 136 5.25 -9.16 0.11
C ALA A 136 3.81 -8.77 0.45
N THR A 137 3.56 -8.28 1.66
CA THR A 137 2.23 -7.84 2.11
C THR A 137 1.52 -6.89 1.13
N PRO A 138 2.16 -5.86 0.53
CA PRO A 138 1.48 -4.92 -0.37
C PRO A 138 1.29 -5.44 -1.80
N LEU A 139 1.76 -6.64 -2.14
CA LEU A 139 1.63 -7.16 -3.51
C LEU A 139 0.19 -7.15 -4.01
N ALA A 140 -0.77 -7.54 -3.14
CA ALA A 140 -2.19 -7.54 -3.49
C ALA A 140 -2.75 -6.14 -3.85
N TRP A 141 -2.06 -5.09 -3.47
CA TRP A 141 -2.47 -3.70 -3.76
C TRP A 141 -1.67 -3.09 -4.90
N VAL A 142 -0.36 -3.30 -4.93
CA VAL A 142 0.56 -2.65 -5.87
C VAL A 142 0.55 -3.31 -7.24
N VAL A 143 0.57 -4.64 -7.29
CA VAL A 143 0.63 -5.38 -8.56
C VAL A 143 -0.59 -5.10 -9.46
N PRO A 144 -1.84 -5.08 -8.97
CA PRO A 144 -2.99 -4.71 -9.79
C PRO A 144 -2.92 -3.28 -10.33
N VAL A 145 -2.35 -2.34 -9.57
CA VAL A 145 -2.22 -0.95 -10.02
C VAL A 145 -1.17 -0.83 -11.12
N ILE A 146 -0.03 -1.51 -11.01
CA ILE A 146 0.95 -1.60 -12.09
C ILE A 146 0.32 -2.25 -13.34
N ALA A 147 -0.49 -3.30 -13.16
CA ALA A 147 -1.15 -4.01 -14.26
C ALA A 147 -2.14 -3.15 -15.06
N LEU A 148 -2.58 -2.01 -14.55
CA LEU A 148 -3.43 -1.08 -15.30
C LEU A 148 -2.76 -0.58 -16.58
N GLN A 149 -1.43 -0.48 -16.60
CA GLN A 149 -0.66 0.07 -17.71
C GLN A 149 0.51 -0.82 -18.17
N ASP A 150 1.06 -1.66 -17.27
CA ASP A 150 2.16 -2.57 -17.58
C ASP A 150 1.91 -3.98 -17.00
N LEU A 151 1.11 -4.75 -17.72
CA LEU A 151 0.83 -6.14 -17.35
C LEU A 151 2.09 -7.05 -17.38
N PRO A 152 3.03 -6.91 -18.33
CA PRO A 152 4.29 -7.64 -18.31
C PRO A 152 5.11 -7.41 -17.03
N LEU A 153 5.27 -6.16 -16.59
CA LEU A 153 5.98 -5.82 -15.35
C LEU A 153 5.25 -6.40 -14.13
N ALA A 154 3.93 -6.22 -14.05
CA ALA A 154 3.12 -6.78 -12.96
C ALA A 154 3.30 -8.30 -12.83
N LYS A 155 3.26 -9.04 -13.96
CA LYS A 155 3.51 -10.48 -14.01
C LYS A 155 4.95 -10.84 -13.62
N LYS A 156 5.93 -10.02 -14.00
CA LYS A 156 7.33 -10.22 -13.61
C LYS A 156 7.49 -10.11 -12.10
N ILE A 157 6.95 -9.04 -11.48
CA ILE A 157 7.02 -8.83 -10.03
C ILE A 157 6.41 -10.02 -9.28
N LEU A 158 5.24 -10.50 -9.71
CA LEU A 158 4.59 -11.65 -9.08
C LEU A 158 5.42 -12.93 -9.20
N ARG A 159 5.97 -13.22 -10.39
CA ARG A 159 6.84 -14.38 -10.60
C ARG A 159 8.12 -14.31 -9.76
N ASP A 160 8.73 -13.13 -9.66
CA ASP A 160 9.94 -12.93 -8.86
C ASP A 160 9.65 -13.16 -7.36
N ALA A 161 8.50 -12.71 -6.85
CA ALA A 161 8.07 -12.98 -5.48
C ALA A 161 7.84 -14.47 -5.22
N ILE A 162 7.14 -15.17 -6.13
CA ILE A 162 6.90 -16.61 -6.00
C ILE A 162 8.22 -17.38 -6.02
N LYS A 163 9.14 -17.00 -6.91
CA LYS A 163 10.46 -17.59 -6.98
C LYS A 163 11.24 -17.38 -5.68
N ASP A 164 11.26 -16.16 -5.15
CA ASP A 164 11.92 -15.86 -3.87
C ASP A 164 11.35 -16.71 -2.73
N PHE A 165 10.03 -16.88 -2.67
CA PHE A 165 9.36 -17.73 -1.68
C PHE A 165 9.78 -19.21 -1.78
N GLN A 166 9.94 -19.72 -3.00
CA GLN A 166 10.37 -21.11 -3.23
C GLN A 166 11.83 -21.34 -2.85
N GLU A 167 12.70 -20.36 -3.10
CA GLU A 167 14.15 -20.46 -2.87
C GLU A 167 14.55 -20.08 -1.45
N ASN A 168 13.91 -19.07 -0.84
CA ASN A 168 14.33 -18.43 0.40
C ASN A 168 13.29 -18.49 1.53
N GLY A 169 12.12 -19.09 1.28
CA GLY A 169 11.02 -19.14 2.21
C GLY A 169 10.21 -17.84 2.25
N ILE A 170 9.08 -17.88 2.96
CA ILE A 170 8.14 -16.76 3.06
C ILE A 170 8.45 -15.96 4.31
N ASN A 171 9.06 -14.81 4.13
CA ASN A 171 9.48 -13.94 5.23
C ASN A 171 8.52 -12.75 5.42
N GLU A 172 8.53 -12.13 6.60
CA GLU A 172 7.79 -10.89 6.86
C GLU A 172 8.31 -9.76 5.97
N CYS A 173 9.61 -9.55 5.97
CA CYS A 173 10.28 -8.62 5.05
C CYS A 173 11.74 -9.01 4.83
N ILE A 174 12.32 -8.49 3.75
CA ILE A 174 13.69 -8.75 3.33
C ILE A 174 14.43 -7.46 2.96
N ASN A 175 15.76 -7.53 2.96
CA ASN A 175 16.66 -6.62 2.24
C ASN A 175 17.91 -7.41 1.87
N THR A 176 18.96 -6.80 1.31
CA THR A 176 20.16 -7.47 0.82
C THR A 176 20.75 -8.46 1.84
N ASP A 177 20.96 -8.01 3.08
CA ASP A 177 21.50 -8.83 4.18
C ASP A 177 20.58 -8.89 5.39
N TYR A 178 19.27 -8.79 5.15
CA TYR A 178 18.28 -8.69 6.21
C TYR A 178 17.05 -9.54 5.90
N ILE A 179 16.67 -10.38 6.87
CA ILE A 179 15.45 -11.18 6.85
C ILE A 179 14.79 -11.04 8.23
N LYS A 180 13.48 -10.88 8.25
CA LYS A 180 12.71 -10.85 9.50
C LYS A 180 11.55 -11.83 9.43
N ILE A 181 11.30 -12.49 10.54
CA ILE A 181 10.23 -13.47 10.80
C ILE A 181 9.96 -14.41 9.61
N PRO A 182 10.57 -15.60 9.62
CA PRO A 182 10.28 -16.63 8.61
C PRO A 182 8.87 -17.20 8.79
N ASN A 183 8.32 -17.79 7.72
CA ASN A 183 7.00 -18.40 7.68
C ASN A 183 5.86 -17.39 7.97
N TYR A 184 5.95 -16.20 7.42
CA TYR A 184 5.00 -15.11 7.66
C TYR A 184 3.75 -15.23 6.78
N VAL A 185 2.66 -15.64 7.38
CA VAL A 185 1.40 -16.00 6.69
C VAL A 185 0.83 -14.85 5.85
N ALA A 186 0.89 -13.59 6.33
CA ALA A 186 0.34 -12.45 5.59
C ALA A 186 1.04 -12.23 4.24
N SER A 187 2.35 -12.51 4.15
CA SER A 187 3.07 -12.46 2.87
C SER A 187 2.56 -13.50 1.88
N ALA A 188 2.25 -14.72 2.35
CA ALA A 188 1.71 -15.79 1.52
C ALA A 188 0.28 -15.50 1.05
N THR A 189 -0.60 -15.09 1.96
CA THR A 189 -2.03 -14.92 1.68
C THR A 189 -2.29 -13.78 0.71
N ASN A 190 -1.55 -12.68 0.82
CA ASN A 190 -1.72 -11.54 -0.09
C ASN A 190 -1.29 -11.87 -1.53
N VAL A 191 -0.26 -12.69 -1.73
CA VAL A 191 0.12 -13.20 -3.06
C VAL A 191 -0.95 -14.15 -3.61
N TYR A 192 -1.53 -14.99 -2.77
CA TYR A 192 -2.59 -15.92 -3.18
C TYR A 192 -3.80 -15.20 -3.78
N PHE A 193 -4.19 -14.03 -3.25
CA PHE A 193 -5.30 -13.25 -3.81
C PHE A 193 -5.04 -12.73 -5.23
N LEU A 194 -3.79 -12.62 -5.66
CA LEU A 194 -3.44 -12.19 -7.02
C LEU A 194 -3.51 -13.32 -8.06
N THR A 195 -3.60 -14.56 -7.63
CA THR A 195 -3.59 -15.72 -8.51
C THR A 195 -4.98 -16.29 -8.79
N ARG A 196 -6.02 -15.69 -8.25
CA ARG A 196 -7.44 -15.96 -8.48
C ARG A 196 -8.02 -14.95 -9.46
#